data_7f0fa7c16cff68d800a10ffe68ac2c4b
#
_entry.id   7f0fa7c16cff68d800a10ffe68ac2c4b
#
_cell.length_a   1.000
_cell.length_b   1.000
_cell.length_c   1.000
_cell.angle_alpha   90.00
_cell.angle_beta   90.00
_cell.angle_gamma   90.00
#
_symmetry.space_group_name_H-M   'P 1'
#
loop_
_entity.id
_entity.type
_entity.pdbx_description
1 polymer ?
#
loop_
_entity_poly.entity_id
_entity_poly.type
_entity_poly.pdbx_seq_one_letter_code
_entity_poly.pdbx_strand_id
1 'polypeptide(L)'
;AALTSMAIGFAVTGLWWLLVTVPLIKNYKQINYVEKKEHAVRSAFRRIFETIRFIATKDKKVFFFLIAFFLYIDGVGTIIDNCINIGTDLNLSTVGQVICLLATQVVAFGGSLVFAKLSKKYDTVQLILVCIAGYFIVCLYALTLKNLIGFSFLAFGVGCFQGSIQSLSRSYFSKIIPPDNSGEYFGLYDIFSKGASFLG
;
A
#
# COMPACT_ATOMS: atom_id res chain seq x y z
N ALA A 1 31.38 -7.31 -11.94
CA ALA A 1 30.66 -8.17 -10.95
C ALA A 1 29.35 -7.55 -10.48
N ALA A 2 29.31 -6.31 -9.94
CA ALA A 2 28.08 -5.69 -9.42
C ALA A 2 26.99 -5.51 -10.51
N LEU A 3 27.36 -5.02 -11.71
CA LEU A 3 26.43 -4.81 -12.81
C LEU A 3 25.78 -6.12 -13.30
N THR A 4 26.58 -7.19 -13.34
CA THR A 4 26.10 -8.53 -13.74
C THR A 4 25.12 -9.09 -12.70
N SER A 5 25.39 -8.91 -11.41
CA SER A 5 24.47 -9.35 -10.34
C SER A 5 23.13 -8.59 -10.39
N MET A 6 23.16 -7.28 -10.65
CA MET A 6 21.94 -6.49 -10.83
C MET A 6 21.13 -6.96 -12.06
N ALA A 7 21.80 -7.20 -13.20
CA ALA A 7 21.14 -7.68 -14.41
C ALA A 7 20.46 -9.04 -14.20
N ILE A 8 21.13 -9.95 -13.50
CA ILE A 8 20.54 -11.26 -13.12
C ILE A 8 19.33 -11.07 -12.23
N GLY A 9 19.41 -10.18 -11.24
CA GLY A 9 18.26 -9.86 -10.34
C GLY A 9 17.04 -9.36 -11.11
N PHE A 10 17.23 -8.41 -12.05
CA PHE A 10 16.15 -7.93 -12.90
C PHE A 10 15.59 -9.01 -13.82
N ALA A 11 16.45 -9.85 -14.41
CA ALA A 11 16.00 -10.97 -15.25
C ALA A 11 15.17 -11.98 -14.47
N VAL A 12 15.60 -12.36 -13.27
CA VAL A 12 14.85 -13.27 -12.39
C VAL A 12 13.50 -12.68 -12.00
N THR A 13 13.46 -11.40 -11.63
CA THR A 13 12.22 -10.70 -11.29
C THR A 13 11.27 -10.64 -12.48
N GLY A 14 11.77 -10.30 -13.66
CA GLY A 14 10.98 -10.26 -14.90
C GLY A 14 10.39 -11.63 -15.27
N LEU A 15 11.19 -12.70 -15.19
CA LEU A 15 10.73 -14.07 -15.41
C LEU A 15 9.66 -14.50 -14.38
N TRP A 16 9.87 -14.16 -13.12
CA TRP A 16 8.89 -14.43 -12.05
C TRP A 16 7.56 -13.75 -12.34
N TRP A 17 7.58 -12.49 -12.69
CA TRP A 17 6.36 -11.74 -13.04
C TRP A 17 5.66 -12.36 -14.24
N LEU A 18 6.39 -12.72 -15.27
CA LEU A 18 5.83 -13.37 -16.46
C LEU A 18 5.15 -14.69 -16.11
N LEU A 19 5.80 -15.55 -15.32
CA LEU A 19 5.26 -16.84 -14.91
C LEU A 19 3.98 -16.70 -14.08
N VAL A 20 3.95 -15.75 -13.13
CA VAL A 20 2.78 -15.51 -12.28
C VAL A 20 1.63 -14.85 -13.06
N THR A 21 1.92 -14.12 -14.14
CA THR A 21 0.89 -13.48 -14.99
C THR A 21 0.20 -14.48 -15.91
N VAL A 22 0.85 -15.57 -16.32
CA VAL A 22 0.25 -16.57 -17.22
C VAL A 22 -1.08 -17.15 -16.73
N PRO A 23 -1.23 -17.58 -15.44
CA PRO A 23 -2.52 -18.04 -14.92
C PRO A 23 -3.60 -16.96 -14.97
N LEU A 24 -3.22 -15.70 -14.72
CA LEU A 24 -4.13 -14.56 -14.77
C LEU A 24 -4.68 -14.40 -16.20
N ILE A 25 -3.81 -14.36 -17.21
CA ILE A 25 -4.22 -14.22 -18.62
C ILE A 25 -5.12 -15.37 -19.06
N LYS A 26 -4.83 -16.61 -18.62
CA LYS A 26 -5.61 -17.80 -19.01
C LYS A 26 -7.00 -17.85 -18.39
N ASN A 27 -7.13 -17.38 -17.14
CA ASN A 27 -8.36 -17.54 -16.37
C ASN A 27 -9.19 -16.25 -16.25
N TYR A 28 -8.61 -15.10 -16.62
CA TYR A 28 -9.29 -13.81 -16.51
C TYR A 28 -10.37 -13.68 -17.58
N LYS A 29 -11.61 -13.44 -17.13
CA LYS A 29 -12.74 -13.07 -18.00
C LYS A 29 -13.20 -11.67 -17.57
N GLN A 30 -13.08 -10.72 -18.46
CA GLN A 30 -13.63 -9.38 -18.22
C GLN A 30 -15.14 -9.42 -18.38
N ILE A 31 -15.86 -9.20 -17.26
CA ILE A 31 -17.34 -9.24 -17.24
C ILE A 31 -17.90 -7.85 -17.55
N ASN A 32 -17.32 -6.81 -16.96
CA ASN A 32 -17.73 -5.42 -17.14
C ASN A 32 -16.73 -4.69 -18.04
N TYR A 33 -17.19 -4.13 -19.13
CA TYR A 33 -16.37 -3.32 -20.02
C TYR A 33 -17.13 -2.06 -20.45
N VAL A 34 -16.39 -1.00 -20.70
CA VAL A 34 -16.93 0.24 -21.24
C VAL A 34 -16.68 0.27 -22.74
N GLU A 35 -17.71 0.58 -23.53
CA GLU A 35 -17.58 0.70 -24.98
C GLU A 35 -16.52 1.73 -25.37
N LYS A 36 -15.74 1.39 -26.38
CA LYS A 36 -14.64 2.24 -26.87
C LYS A 36 -15.23 3.51 -27.49
N LYS A 37 -14.96 4.67 -26.84
CA LYS A 37 -15.39 5.98 -27.36
C LYS A 37 -14.25 6.65 -28.11
N GLU A 38 -14.58 7.41 -29.14
CA GLU A 38 -13.64 8.38 -29.75
C GLU A 38 -13.18 9.36 -28.69
N HIS A 39 -11.89 9.72 -28.69
CA HIS A 39 -11.24 10.54 -27.66
C HIS A 39 -11.19 9.93 -26.25
N ALA A 40 -10.82 8.64 -26.13
CA ALA A 40 -10.78 7.90 -24.87
C ALA A 40 -10.05 8.62 -23.73
N VAL A 41 -8.91 9.26 -24.00
CA VAL A 41 -8.11 9.99 -22.99
C VAL A 41 -8.88 11.18 -22.41
N ARG A 42 -9.42 12.05 -23.28
CA ARG A 42 -10.17 13.23 -22.84
C ARG A 42 -11.44 12.84 -22.06
N SER A 43 -12.12 11.80 -22.51
CA SER A 43 -13.30 11.29 -21.82
C SER A 43 -12.96 10.66 -20.47
N ALA A 44 -11.79 10.00 -20.32
CA ALA A 44 -11.32 9.46 -19.06
C ALA A 44 -11.05 10.58 -18.03
N PHE A 45 -10.31 11.63 -18.40
CA PHE A 45 -10.09 12.78 -17.51
C PHE A 45 -11.39 13.45 -17.08
N ARG A 46 -12.31 13.67 -18.03
CA ARG A 46 -13.62 14.24 -17.71
C ARG A 46 -14.38 13.39 -16.71
N ARG A 47 -14.41 12.07 -16.88
CA ARG A 47 -15.05 11.13 -15.95
C ARG A 47 -14.43 11.21 -14.56
N ILE A 48 -13.08 11.24 -14.46
CA ILE A 48 -12.40 11.38 -13.17
C ILE A 48 -12.88 12.65 -12.45
N PHE A 49 -12.94 13.79 -13.14
CA PHE A 49 -13.42 15.04 -12.54
C PHE A 49 -14.90 14.98 -12.14
N GLU A 50 -15.76 14.38 -12.98
CA GLU A 50 -17.17 14.17 -12.68
C GLU A 50 -17.34 13.25 -11.46
N THR A 51 -16.55 12.18 -11.37
CA THR A 51 -16.56 11.25 -10.24
C THR A 51 -16.06 11.91 -8.94
N ILE A 52 -14.98 12.70 -9.00
CA ILE A 52 -14.51 13.48 -7.84
C ILE A 52 -15.60 14.43 -7.36
N ARG A 53 -16.23 15.17 -8.27
CA ARG A 53 -17.32 16.10 -7.94
C ARG A 53 -18.53 15.37 -7.35
N PHE A 54 -18.88 14.23 -7.90
CA PHE A 54 -19.97 13.40 -7.38
C PHE A 54 -19.67 12.90 -5.96
N ILE A 55 -18.48 12.36 -5.74
CA ILE A 55 -18.04 11.87 -4.43
C ILE A 55 -18.05 13.02 -3.41
N ALA A 56 -17.51 14.17 -3.74
CA ALA A 56 -17.45 15.33 -2.86
C ALA A 56 -18.83 15.89 -2.48
N THR A 57 -19.83 15.77 -3.37
CA THR A 57 -21.16 16.36 -3.17
C THR A 57 -22.20 15.36 -2.68
N LYS A 58 -22.17 14.13 -3.16
CA LYS A 58 -23.22 13.12 -2.94
C LYS A 58 -22.78 11.98 -2.03
N ASP A 59 -21.52 11.54 -2.13
CA ASP A 59 -21.01 10.40 -1.37
C ASP A 59 -19.94 10.82 -0.36
N LYS A 60 -20.39 11.54 0.66
CA LYS A 60 -19.51 12.07 1.71
C LYS A 60 -18.72 10.98 2.44
N LYS A 61 -19.26 9.75 2.53
CA LYS A 61 -18.58 8.64 3.20
C LYS A 61 -17.31 8.24 2.46
N VAL A 62 -17.39 8.08 1.15
CA VAL A 62 -16.23 7.79 0.29
C VAL A 62 -15.26 8.96 0.29
N PHE A 63 -15.76 10.20 0.24
CA PHE A 63 -14.93 11.40 0.26
C PHE A 63 -14.07 11.50 1.53
N PHE A 64 -14.67 11.41 2.70
CA PHE A 64 -13.94 11.46 3.96
C PHE A 64 -12.98 10.29 4.12
N PHE A 65 -13.35 9.10 3.63
CA PHE A 65 -12.44 7.97 3.65
C PHE A 65 -11.21 8.21 2.76
N LEU A 66 -11.38 8.73 1.54
CA LEU A 66 -10.26 9.01 0.65
C LEU A 66 -9.31 10.07 1.22
N ILE A 67 -9.83 11.12 1.88
CA ILE A 67 -8.99 12.12 2.57
C ILE A 67 -8.25 11.48 3.74
N ALA A 68 -8.93 10.73 4.59
CA ALA A 68 -8.29 10.04 5.70
C ALA A 68 -7.23 9.05 5.20
N PHE A 69 -7.56 8.28 4.14
CA PHE A 69 -6.64 7.36 3.49
C PHE A 69 -5.39 8.07 2.99
N PHE A 70 -5.55 9.18 2.28
CA PHE A 70 -4.44 9.99 1.78
C PHE A 70 -3.48 10.39 2.90
N LEU A 71 -4.01 10.92 4.01
CA LEU A 71 -3.20 11.39 5.14
C LEU A 71 -2.45 10.27 5.86
N TYR A 72 -3.10 9.14 6.14
CA TYR A 72 -2.41 8.09 6.87
C TYR A 72 -1.49 7.24 5.98
N ILE A 73 -1.81 7.07 4.68
CA ILE A 73 -0.94 6.31 3.78
C ILE A 73 0.34 7.08 3.45
N ASP A 74 0.28 8.42 3.43
CA ASP A 74 1.43 9.29 3.35
C ASP A 74 2.40 9.04 4.53
N GLY A 75 1.89 9.08 5.76
CA GLY A 75 2.70 8.80 6.94
C GLY A 75 3.29 7.38 6.94
N VAL A 76 2.53 6.38 6.48
CA VAL A 76 3.02 4.99 6.34
C VAL A 76 4.13 4.91 5.31
N GLY A 77 3.97 5.54 4.15
CA GLY A 77 4.97 5.60 3.08
C GLY A 77 6.26 6.25 3.56
N THR A 78 6.15 7.43 4.18
CA THR A 78 7.30 8.17 4.74
C THR A 78 8.13 7.34 5.71
N ILE A 79 7.50 6.55 6.59
CA ILE A 79 8.22 5.68 7.53
C ILE A 79 8.98 4.59 6.77
N ILE A 80 8.35 3.96 5.78
CA ILE A 80 8.95 2.87 5.01
C ILE A 80 10.14 3.39 4.20
N ASP A 81 9.96 4.51 3.50
CA ASP A 81 10.98 5.08 2.61
C ASP A 81 12.18 5.60 3.40
N ASN A 82 11.95 6.16 4.60
CA ASN A 82 13.03 6.65 5.46
C ASN A 82 13.68 5.57 6.35
N CYS A 83 13.19 4.34 6.39
CA CYS A 83 13.79 3.27 7.17
C CYS A 83 15.27 3.05 6.83
N ILE A 84 15.63 3.06 5.54
CA ILE A 84 17.01 2.88 5.07
C ILE A 84 17.87 4.09 5.49
N ASN A 85 17.35 5.30 5.37
CA ASN A 85 18.05 6.52 5.75
C ASN A 85 18.38 6.52 7.25
N ILE A 86 17.41 6.16 8.09
CA ILE A 86 17.63 6.02 9.55
C ILE A 86 18.72 4.98 9.85
N GLY A 87 18.71 3.84 9.16
CA GLY A 87 19.75 2.82 9.33
C GLY A 87 21.13 3.32 8.92
N THR A 88 21.21 4.14 7.88
CA THR A 88 22.46 4.74 7.38
C THR A 88 22.99 5.80 8.34
N ASP A 89 22.13 6.67 8.88
CA ASP A 89 22.49 7.70 9.86
C ASP A 89 23.01 7.10 11.17
N LEU A 90 22.50 5.92 11.54
CA LEU A 90 22.99 5.14 12.68
C LEU A 90 24.29 4.36 12.37
N ASN A 91 24.90 4.53 11.20
CA ASN A 91 26.07 3.79 10.73
C ASN A 91 25.91 2.25 10.80
N LEU A 92 24.70 1.75 10.56
CA LEU A 92 24.44 0.32 10.56
C LEU A 92 24.98 -0.33 9.29
N SER A 93 25.45 -1.57 9.39
CA SER A 93 25.94 -2.31 8.22
C SER A 93 24.83 -2.47 7.17
N THR A 94 25.13 -2.21 5.91
CA THR A 94 24.19 -2.37 4.79
C THR A 94 23.59 -3.77 4.73
N VAL A 95 24.39 -4.80 5.01
CA VAL A 95 23.91 -6.19 5.06
C VAL A 95 22.87 -6.38 6.16
N GLY A 96 23.10 -5.81 7.35
CA GLY A 96 22.16 -5.86 8.47
C GLY A 96 20.83 -5.18 8.12
N GLN A 97 20.88 -4.01 7.47
CA GLN A 97 19.69 -3.28 7.02
C GLN A 97 18.87 -4.11 6.00
N VAL A 98 19.52 -4.71 5.00
CA VAL A 98 18.86 -5.55 3.99
C VAL A 98 18.20 -6.78 4.64
N ILE A 99 18.88 -7.43 5.59
CA ILE A 99 18.31 -8.57 6.32
C ILE A 99 17.05 -8.13 7.10
N CYS A 100 17.10 -6.98 7.78
CA CYS A 100 15.94 -6.45 8.49
C CYS A 100 14.77 -6.14 7.54
N LEU A 101 15.05 -5.56 6.35
CA LEU A 101 14.01 -5.29 5.35
C LEU A 101 13.37 -6.58 4.80
N LEU A 102 14.17 -7.62 4.55
CA LEU A 102 13.64 -8.92 4.14
C LEU A 102 12.79 -9.55 5.24
N ALA A 103 13.24 -9.48 6.49
CA ALA A 103 12.48 -9.95 7.64
C ALA A 103 11.15 -9.20 7.80
N THR A 104 11.15 -7.88 7.55
CA THR A 104 9.93 -7.05 7.55
C THR A 104 8.87 -7.59 6.58
N GLN A 105 9.26 -8.05 5.39
CA GLN A 105 8.31 -8.60 4.41
C GLN A 105 7.67 -9.91 4.90
N VAL A 106 8.45 -10.78 5.55
CA VAL A 106 7.92 -12.02 6.14
C VAL A 106 6.93 -11.72 7.27
N VAL A 107 7.28 -10.76 8.13
CA VAL A 107 6.40 -10.30 9.22
C VAL A 107 5.13 -9.65 8.66
N ALA A 108 5.24 -8.83 7.59
CA ALA A 108 4.12 -8.19 6.94
C ALA A 108 3.14 -9.22 6.35
N PHE A 109 3.65 -10.29 5.77
CA PHE A 109 2.83 -11.40 5.30
C PHE A 109 2.06 -12.05 6.47
N GLY A 110 2.75 -12.41 7.56
CA GLY A 110 2.14 -12.97 8.76
C GLY A 110 1.09 -12.03 9.38
N GLY A 111 1.43 -10.74 9.54
CA GLY A 111 0.54 -9.70 10.03
C GLY A 111 -0.72 -9.57 9.19
N SER A 112 -0.60 -9.54 7.87
CA SER A 112 -1.75 -9.45 6.97
C SER A 112 -2.71 -10.64 7.12
N LEU A 113 -2.21 -11.85 7.33
CA LEU A 113 -3.05 -13.04 7.58
C LEU A 113 -3.78 -12.96 8.92
N VAL A 114 -3.13 -12.46 9.97
CA VAL A 114 -3.75 -12.24 11.28
C VAL A 114 -4.88 -11.23 11.16
N PHE A 115 -4.63 -10.06 10.57
CA PHE A 115 -5.65 -9.02 10.40
C PHE A 115 -6.76 -9.45 9.44
N ALA A 116 -6.47 -10.27 8.43
CA ALA A 116 -7.50 -10.85 7.57
C ALA A 116 -8.44 -11.80 8.35
N LYS A 117 -7.93 -12.54 9.34
CA LYS A 117 -8.78 -13.33 10.24
C LYS A 117 -9.58 -12.45 11.20
N LEU A 118 -8.94 -11.42 11.78
CA LEU A 118 -9.61 -10.47 12.66
C LEU A 118 -10.73 -9.68 11.96
N SER A 119 -10.57 -9.34 10.67
CA SER A 119 -11.58 -8.61 9.89
C SER A 119 -12.89 -9.38 9.66
N LYS A 120 -12.90 -10.69 9.96
CA LYS A 120 -14.13 -11.49 10.00
C LYS A 120 -14.92 -11.31 11.29
N LYS A 121 -14.27 -10.85 12.37
CA LYS A 121 -14.85 -10.73 13.71
C LYS A 121 -15.07 -9.27 14.15
N TYR A 122 -14.18 -8.38 13.71
CA TYR A 122 -14.17 -6.96 14.09
C TYR A 122 -14.44 -6.08 12.88
N ASP A 123 -14.96 -4.88 13.14
CA ASP A 123 -15.19 -3.91 12.07
C ASP A 123 -13.85 -3.47 11.42
N THR A 124 -13.86 -3.39 10.09
CA THR A 124 -12.67 -3.07 9.30
C THR A 124 -12.10 -1.69 9.65
N VAL A 125 -12.96 -0.70 9.97
CA VAL A 125 -12.52 0.64 10.38
C VAL A 125 -11.77 0.61 11.71
N GLN A 126 -12.24 -0.17 12.68
CA GLN A 126 -11.55 -0.33 13.96
C GLN A 126 -10.16 -0.94 13.78
N LEU A 127 -10.04 -1.94 12.90
CA LEU A 127 -8.75 -2.55 12.59
C LEU A 127 -7.79 -1.59 11.89
N ILE A 128 -8.30 -0.72 10.99
CA ILE A 128 -7.49 0.34 10.38
C ILE A 128 -6.98 1.32 11.45
N LEU A 129 -7.84 1.73 12.39
CA LEU A 129 -7.44 2.60 13.50
C LEU A 129 -6.39 1.94 14.41
N VAL A 130 -6.49 0.64 14.67
CA VAL A 130 -5.46 -0.11 15.40
C VAL A 130 -4.13 -0.10 14.64
N CYS A 131 -4.14 -0.26 13.33
CA CYS A 131 -2.92 -0.17 12.51
C CYS A 131 -2.32 1.24 12.56
N ILE A 132 -3.13 2.30 12.46
CA ILE A 132 -2.67 3.69 12.55
C ILE A 132 -2.06 3.96 13.94
N ALA A 133 -2.71 3.54 15.01
CA ALA A 133 -2.17 3.66 16.37
C ALA A 133 -0.86 2.87 16.54
N GLY A 134 -0.76 1.68 15.95
CA GLY A 134 0.47 0.89 15.91
C GLY A 134 1.60 1.62 15.19
N TYR A 135 1.34 2.21 14.04
CA TYR A 135 2.33 3.04 13.33
C TYR A 135 2.77 4.26 14.15
N PHE A 136 1.84 4.92 14.83
CA PHE A 136 2.18 6.05 15.71
C PHE A 136 3.13 5.63 16.83
N ILE A 137 2.90 4.47 17.46
CA ILE A 137 3.83 3.90 18.47
C ILE A 137 5.19 3.59 17.85
N VAL A 138 5.21 3.02 16.65
CA VAL A 138 6.45 2.72 15.91
C VAL A 138 7.22 4.01 15.59
N CYS A 139 6.54 5.10 15.21
CA CYS A 139 7.16 6.41 15.01
C CYS A 139 7.82 6.95 16.29
N LEU A 140 7.11 6.89 17.42
CA LEU A 140 7.67 7.32 18.70
C LEU A 140 8.89 6.48 19.09
N TYR A 141 8.83 5.17 18.85
CA TYR A 141 9.97 4.29 19.10
C TYR A 141 11.17 4.63 18.21
N ALA A 142 10.94 5.04 16.95
CA ALA A 142 11.99 5.44 16.02
C ALA A 142 12.88 6.56 16.57
N LEU A 143 12.33 7.48 17.40
CA LEU A 143 13.10 8.56 18.04
C LEU A 143 14.12 8.07 19.07
N THR A 144 14.00 6.84 19.54
CA THR A 144 14.88 6.25 20.58
C THR A 144 15.95 5.33 20.01
N LEU A 145 16.04 5.18 18.69
CA LEU A 145 16.94 4.24 18.02
C LEU A 145 18.42 4.63 18.20
N LYS A 146 19.23 3.61 18.54
CA LYS A 146 20.69 3.79 18.73
C LYS A 146 21.53 2.65 18.13
N ASN A 147 20.93 1.51 17.81
CA ASN A 147 21.68 0.32 17.41
C ASN A 147 20.85 -0.61 16.48
N LEU A 148 21.52 -1.61 15.91
CA LEU A 148 20.90 -2.58 15.00
C LEU A 148 19.76 -3.38 15.65
N ILE A 149 19.88 -3.69 16.93
CA ILE A 149 18.83 -4.42 17.65
C ILE A 149 17.54 -3.59 17.72
N GLY A 150 17.66 -2.31 18.10
CA GLY A 150 16.53 -1.38 18.08
C GLY A 150 15.93 -1.23 16.68
N PHE A 151 16.78 -1.12 15.65
CA PHE A 151 16.34 -1.07 14.26
C PHE A 151 15.58 -2.34 13.85
N SER A 152 16.00 -3.51 14.30
CA SER A 152 15.28 -4.78 14.03
C SER A 152 13.89 -4.80 14.68
N PHE A 153 13.73 -4.26 15.89
CA PHE A 153 12.42 -4.11 16.54
C PHE A 153 11.53 -3.09 15.79
N LEU A 154 12.10 -1.99 15.31
CA LEU A 154 11.39 -1.04 14.46
C LEU A 154 10.87 -1.74 13.19
N ALA A 155 11.74 -2.43 12.48
CA ALA A 155 11.43 -3.16 11.27
C ALA A 155 10.31 -4.21 11.49
N PHE A 156 10.37 -4.93 12.62
CA PHE A 156 9.33 -5.85 13.03
C PHE A 156 7.99 -5.13 13.25
N GLY A 157 7.98 -4.02 13.98
CA GLY A 157 6.79 -3.20 14.23
C GLY A 157 6.16 -2.69 12.94
N VAL A 158 6.96 -2.12 12.03
CA VAL A 158 6.51 -1.71 10.68
C VAL A 158 5.89 -2.89 9.95
N GLY A 159 6.58 -4.05 9.92
CA GLY A 159 6.10 -5.26 9.26
C GLY A 159 4.73 -5.70 9.76
N CYS A 160 4.48 -5.70 11.06
CA CYS A 160 3.20 -6.13 11.64
C CYS A 160 1.99 -5.39 11.05
N PHE A 161 2.14 -4.11 10.71
CA PHE A 161 1.03 -3.27 10.27
C PHE A 161 1.04 -2.96 8.78
N GLN A 162 2.19 -3.01 8.09
CA GLN A 162 2.35 -2.59 6.69
C GLN A 162 1.40 -3.29 5.71
N GLY A 163 1.44 -4.61 5.67
CA GLY A 163 0.57 -5.39 4.78
C GLY A 163 -0.90 -5.30 5.19
N SER A 164 -1.14 -5.20 6.49
CA SER A 164 -2.48 -5.16 7.08
C SER A 164 -3.22 -3.87 6.74
N ILE A 165 -2.60 -2.70 6.94
CA ILE A 165 -3.25 -1.41 6.69
C ILE A 165 -3.63 -1.23 5.22
N GLN A 166 -2.76 -1.66 4.29
CA GLN A 166 -3.03 -1.58 2.86
C GLN A 166 -4.18 -2.51 2.43
N SER A 167 -4.17 -3.75 2.89
CA SER A 167 -5.21 -4.73 2.55
C SER A 167 -6.56 -4.40 3.15
N LEU A 168 -6.59 -3.95 4.42
CA LEU A 168 -7.82 -3.53 5.09
C LEU A 168 -8.42 -2.29 4.45
N SER A 169 -7.60 -1.30 4.10
CA SER A 169 -8.05 -0.07 3.42
C SER A 169 -8.70 -0.37 2.08
N ARG A 170 -8.06 -1.21 1.27
CA ARG A 170 -8.60 -1.63 -0.02
C ARG A 170 -9.88 -2.46 0.14
N SER A 171 -9.93 -3.36 1.11
CA SER A 171 -11.12 -4.15 1.44
C SER A 171 -12.27 -3.29 1.94
N TYR A 172 -12.01 -2.30 2.78
CA TYR A 172 -13.05 -1.37 3.24
C TYR A 172 -13.57 -0.51 2.10
N PHE A 173 -12.66 0.03 1.29
CA PHE A 173 -13.02 0.84 0.13
C PHE A 173 -13.95 0.07 -0.83
N SER A 174 -13.64 -1.19 -1.12
CA SER A 174 -14.48 -2.04 -2.00
C SER A 174 -15.89 -2.25 -1.47
N LYS A 175 -16.11 -2.15 -0.15
CA LYS A 175 -17.43 -2.32 0.48
C LYS A 175 -18.28 -1.05 0.46
N ILE A 176 -17.67 0.12 0.32
CA ILE A 176 -18.37 1.41 0.38
C ILE A 176 -18.64 2.02 -1.00
N ILE A 177 -18.02 1.50 -2.05
CA ILE A 177 -18.20 2.00 -3.41
C ILE A 177 -19.29 1.24 -4.16
N PRO A 178 -19.98 1.86 -5.15
CA PRO A 178 -20.93 1.17 -6.02
C PRO A 178 -20.20 0.17 -6.93
N PRO A 179 -20.73 -1.07 -7.06
CA PRO A 179 -20.09 -2.12 -7.88
C PRO A 179 -19.95 -1.75 -9.36
N ASP A 180 -20.95 -1.06 -9.91
CA ASP A 180 -21.04 -0.75 -11.35
C ASP A 180 -19.92 0.21 -11.82
N ASN A 181 -19.42 1.09 -10.94
CA ASN A 181 -18.40 2.08 -11.24
C ASN A 181 -17.07 1.80 -10.51
N SER A 182 -16.88 0.57 -10.02
CA SER A 182 -15.73 0.19 -9.18
C SER A 182 -14.39 0.55 -9.82
N GLY A 183 -14.22 0.41 -11.13
CA GLY A 183 -12.99 0.76 -11.84
C GLY A 183 -12.62 2.24 -11.73
N GLU A 184 -13.59 3.17 -11.84
CA GLU A 184 -13.36 4.61 -11.71
C GLU A 184 -12.96 4.98 -10.27
N TYR A 185 -13.66 4.39 -9.28
CA TYR A 185 -13.38 4.62 -7.87
C TYR A 185 -12.02 4.07 -7.46
N PHE A 186 -11.63 2.87 -7.89
CA PHE A 186 -10.30 2.33 -7.63
C PHE A 186 -9.20 3.11 -8.36
N GLY A 187 -9.47 3.65 -9.54
CA GLY A 187 -8.57 4.58 -10.22
C GLY A 187 -8.29 5.83 -9.37
N LEU A 188 -9.33 6.41 -8.74
CA LEU A 188 -9.16 7.52 -7.80
C LEU A 188 -8.40 7.10 -6.54
N TYR A 189 -8.73 5.94 -5.96
CA TYR A 189 -8.01 5.39 -4.81
C TYR A 189 -6.50 5.27 -5.08
N ASP A 190 -6.12 4.78 -6.26
CA ASP A 190 -4.71 4.65 -6.65
C ASP A 190 -4.05 6.02 -6.90
N ILE A 191 -4.79 7.02 -7.43
CA ILE A 191 -4.31 8.41 -7.56
C ILE A 191 -4.04 9.01 -6.17
N PHE A 192 -4.95 8.83 -5.21
CA PHE A 192 -4.76 9.31 -3.83
C PHE A 192 -3.59 8.59 -3.15
N SER A 193 -3.47 7.27 -3.33
CA SER A 193 -2.38 6.49 -2.75
C SER A 193 -1.00 6.93 -3.27
N LYS A 194 -0.87 7.12 -4.58
CA LYS A 194 0.39 7.56 -5.19
C LYS A 194 0.64 9.06 -5.01
N GLY A 195 -0.43 9.86 -4.99
CA GLY A 195 -0.35 11.29 -4.71
C GLY A 195 0.14 11.61 -3.31
N ALA A 196 -0.14 10.74 -2.34
CA ALA A 196 0.36 10.86 -0.97
C ALA A 196 1.90 10.89 -0.93
N SER A 197 2.57 10.02 -1.68
CA SER A 197 4.05 9.97 -1.75
C SER A 197 4.73 11.25 -2.28
N PHE A 198 3.96 12.27 -2.69
CA PHE A 198 4.50 13.58 -3.03
C PHE A 198 4.63 14.54 -1.85
N LEU A 199 3.92 14.25 -0.74
CA LEU A 199 3.94 15.09 0.46
C LEU A 199 4.95 14.58 1.48
N GLY A 200 5.17 13.28 1.59
CA GLY A 200 6.13 12.62 2.47
C GLY A 200 7.42 12.28 1.77
#